data_408f9e99242f1818017ac5df1281e420
#
_entry.id   408f9e99242f1818017ac5df1281e420
#
_cell.length_a   1.000
_cell.length_b   1.000
_cell.length_c   1.000
_cell.angle_alpha   90.00
_cell.angle_beta   90.00
_cell.angle_gamma   90.00
#
_symmetry.space_group_name_H-M   'P 1'
#
loop_
_entity.id
_entity.type
_entity.pdbx_description
1 polymer ?
#
loop_
_entity_poly.entity_id
_entity_poly.type
_entity_poly.pdbx_seq_one_letter_code
_entity_poly.pdbx_strand_id
1 'polypeptide(L)'
;MMININDISDILGLATLGMCFCLLIISVFRWATNYWLIRNSWEYLLFIFMIIAIAMWSVRPLLDNFPVNLLAWKWISLLTLVFFLSLYLLTLCHNTKESGSFKTPLIVIITTVFLCFLGLLQSDWQGQWWIIITIMVIAAIFIFNINLIIHLAKTDQSNFYKYIAVLLAGLAILITLDNVSVIVPQINTGTIYLAGGLLFVFSLGLYVMDQAYMHATRELEHRFQQMQDEFEAAVENVEDVVISLARTIDAKDRYTQGHAERVSQYAAFLGERLGMTDKEIENLRIGGLIHDIGKIGIDQNVLDKPGKLNPEERQQIEIHPVLGEEICSPLKSLQAVTNIIRNHHERLDGSGYPDGLQDNGIPLEVRIVSIVDVFDALTTDRSYRPAMSIDEALAIIRQEANQGKLDVSLVREFEVMLQEMFLLF
;
A
#
# COMPACT_ATOMS: atom_id res chain seq x y z
N MET A 1 -38.13 4.41 49.25
CA MET A 1 -37.52 3.07 49.15
C MET A 1 -36.04 3.31 48.96
N MET A 2 -35.26 3.30 50.05
CA MET A 2 -33.79 3.43 49.95
C MET A 2 -33.25 2.07 49.47
N ILE A 3 -32.67 2.05 48.27
CA ILE A 3 -31.95 0.89 47.77
C ILE A 3 -30.73 0.71 48.70
N ASN A 4 -30.60 -0.45 49.30
CA ASN A 4 -29.47 -0.74 50.18
C ASN A 4 -28.18 -0.78 49.33
N ILE A 5 -27.08 -0.24 49.86
CA ILE A 5 -25.79 -0.18 49.13
C ILE A 5 -25.30 -1.59 48.77
N ASN A 6 -25.66 -2.59 49.57
CA ASN A 6 -25.34 -4.00 49.28
C ASN A 6 -26.09 -4.49 48.03
N ASP A 7 -27.36 -4.10 47.84
CA ASP A 7 -28.13 -4.47 46.65
C ASP A 7 -27.52 -3.89 45.36
N ILE A 8 -26.92 -2.69 45.47
CA ILE A 8 -26.24 -2.05 44.34
C ILE A 8 -24.91 -2.80 43.98
N SER A 9 -24.15 -3.21 45.01
CA SER A 9 -22.89 -3.96 44.78
C SER A 9 -23.14 -5.33 44.11
N ASP A 10 -24.24 -5.99 44.51
CA ASP A 10 -24.64 -7.29 43.97
C ASP A 10 -25.12 -7.16 42.52
N ILE A 11 -25.92 -6.12 42.23
CA ILE A 11 -26.38 -5.83 40.87
C ILE A 11 -25.19 -5.51 39.95
N LEU A 12 -24.22 -4.75 40.45
CA LEU A 12 -23.01 -4.40 39.67
C LEU A 12 -22.08 -5.59 39.46
N GLY A 13 -21.96 -6.49 40.47
CA GLY A 13 -21.24 -7.75 40.35
C GLY A 13 -21.85 -8.65 39.26
N LEU A 14 -23.18 -8.78 39.28
CA LEU A 14 -23.91 -9.53 38.25
C LEU A 14 -23.77 -8.91 36.85
N ALA A 15 -23.84 -7.58 36.72
CA ALA A 15 -23.66 -6.88 35.47
C ALA A 15 -22.23 -7.09 34.93
N THR A 16 -21.22 -7.02 35.77
CA THR A 16 -19.81 -7.26 35.39
C THR A 16 -19.61 -8.72 34.94
N LEU A 17 -20.22 -9.66 35.70
CA LEU A 17 -20.20 -11.08 35.29
C LEU A 17 -20.86 -11.31 33.93
N GLY A 18 -22.03 -10.70 33.69
CA GLY A 18 -22.72 -10.76 32.42
C GLY A 18 -21.89 -10.21 31.28
N MET A 19 -21.22 -9.07 31.49
CA MET A 19 -20.29 -8.51 30.49
C MET A 19 -19.09 -9.43 30.24
N CYS A 20 -18.48 -10.00 31.26
CA CYS A 20 -17.39 -10.96 31.11
C CYS A 20 -17.83 -12.20 30.34
N PHE A 21 -19.07 -12.67 30.58
CA PHE A 21 -19.64 -13.82 29.85
C PHE A 21 -19.88 -13.50 28.38
N CYS A 22 -20.42 -12.34 28.04
CA CYS A 22 -20.56 -11.89 26.64
C CYS A 22 -19.21 -11.77 25.94
N LEU A 23 -18.20 -11.22 26.61
CA LEU A 23 -16.84 -11.09 26.07
C LEU A 23 -16.18 -12.45 25.87
N LEU A 24 -16.42 -13.39 26.78
CA LEU A 24 -15.95 -14.77 26.67
C LEU A 24 -16.55 -15.41 25.41
N ILE A 25 -17.87 -15.31 25.19
CA ILE A 25 -18.55 -15.84 24.00
C ILE A 25 -17.95 -15.23 22.73
N ILE A 26 -17.81 -13.90 22.67
CA ILE A 26 -17.24 -13.21 21.50
C ILE A 26 -15.80 -13.67 21.24
N SER A 27 -15.00 -13.82 22.31
CA SER A 27 -13.59 -14.24 22.20
C SER A 27 -13.45 -15.69 21.76
N VAL A 28 -14.31 -16.59 22.27
CA VAL A 28 -14.37 -18.02 21.85
C VAL A 28 -14.82 -18.13 20.42
N PHE A 29 -15.85 -17.37 20.02
CA PHE A 29 -16.34 -17.38 18.64
C PHE A 29 -15.25 -16.86 17.67
N ARG A 30 -14.56 -15.79 18.03
CA ARG A 30 -13.46 -15.22 17.25
C ARG A 30 -12.25 -16.17 17.20
N TRP A 31 -11.94 -16.86 18.30
CA TRP A 31 -10.92 -17.90 18.34
C TRP A 31 -11.28 -19.05 17.40
N ALA A 32 -12.52 -19.54 17.45
CA ALA A 32 -12.99 -20.62 16.61
C ALA A 32 -12.97 -20.25 15.11
N THR A 33 -13.36 -19.02 14.77
CA THR A 33 -13.35 -18.55 13.38
C THR A 33 -11.93 -18.31 12.86
N ASN A 34 -10.99 -17.83 13.70
CA ASN A 34 -9.61 -17.55 13.31
C ASN A 34 -8.69 -18.79 13.43
N TYR A 35 -9.09 -19.85 14.15
CA TYR A 35 -8.32 -21.10 14.27
C TYR A 35 -8.03 -21.72 12.90
N TRP A 36 -8.93 -21.56 11.94
CA TRP A 36 -8.76 -22.03 10.55
C TRP A 36 -7.91 -21.13 9.68
N LEU A 37 -7.68 -19.86 10.09
CA LEU A 37 -7.03 -18.84 9.25
C LEU A 37 -5.64 -18.41 9.73
N ILE A 38 -5.32 -18.52 11.03
CA ILE A 38 -4.10 -17.93 11.58
C ILE A 38 -3.40 -18.87 12.57
N ARG A 39 -2.10 -19.08 12.36
CA ARG A 39 -1.19 -19.98 13.07
C ARG A 39 -0.93 -19.62 14.57
N ASN A 40 -1.46 -18.51 15.12
CA ASN A 40 -1.20 -18.00 16.48
C ASN A 40 -2.45 -17.98 17.37
N SER A 41 -3.07 -19.14 17.57
CA SER A 41 -4.29 -19.30 18.39
C SER A 41 -4.05 -19.14 19.92
N TRP A 42 -2.81 -19.20 20.41
CA TRP A 42 -2.48 -19.18 21.82
C TRP A 42 -2.75 -17.83 22.50
N GLU A 43 -2.58 -16.73 21.81
CA GLU A 43 -2.84 -15.37 22.34
C GLU A 43 -4.30 -15.17 22.73
N TYR A 44 -5.22 -15.65 21.90
CA TYR A 44 -6.65 -15.60 22.18
C TYR A 44 -7.04 -16.48 23.36
N LEU A 45 -6.40 -17.64 23.49
CA LEU A 45 -6.66 -18.57 24.60
C LEU A 45 -6.22 -17.97 25.92
N LEU A 46 -5.06 -17.30 25.96
CA LEU A 46 -4.58 -16.57 27.12
C LEU A 46 -5.47 -15.38 27.47
N PHE A 47 -5.97 -14.66 26.48
CA PHE A 47 -6.93 -13.58 26.67
C PHE A 47 -8.25 -14.09 27.27
N ILE A 48 -8.76 -15.25 26.83
CA ILE A 48 -9.93 -15.93 27.40
C ILE A 48 -9.70 -16.25 28.87
N PHE A 49 -8.56 -16.84 29.23
CA PHE A 49 -8.22 -17.14 30.61
C PHE A 49 -8.12 -15.89 31.49
N MET A 50 -7.61 -14.78 30.94
CA MET A 50 -7.58 -13.50 31.64
C MET A 50 -9.00 -12.99 31.95
N ILE A 51 -9.93 -13.11 30.99
CA ILE A 51 -11.35 -12.76 31.19
C ILE A 51 -11.97 -13.62 32.29
N ILE A 52 -11.70 -14.92 32.30
CA ILE A 52 -12.19 -15.84 33.34
C ILE A 52 -11.65 -15.42 34.72
N ALA A 53 -10.37 -15.04 34.83
CA ALA A 53 -9.78 -14.59 36.07
C ALA A 53 -10.43 -13.29 36.60
N ILE A 54 -10.76 -12.35 35.71
CA ILE A 54 -11.49 -11.12 36.05
C ILE A 54 -12.91 -11.44 36.47
N ALA A 55 -13.60 -12.36 35.79
CA ALA A 55 -14.93 -12.82 36.18
C ALA A 55 -14.94 -13.45 37.57
N MET A 56 -13.96 -14.33 37.86
CA MET A 56 -13.79 -14.92 39.20
C MET A 56 -13.57 -13.86 40.27
N TRP A 57 -12.79 -12.81 39.98
CA TRP A 57 -12.58 -11.70 40.93
C TRP A 57 -13.86 -10.90 41.16
N SER A 58 -14.67 -10.67 40.13
CA SER A 58 -15.94 -9.91 40.17
C SER A 58 -17.07 -10.62 40.91
N VAL A 59 -17.01 -11.96 41.02
CA VAL A 59 -18.06 -12.78 41.70
C VAL A 59 -17.96 -12.69 43.24
N ARG A 60 -16.84 -12.20 43.78
CA ARG A 60 -16.59 -12.14 45.23
C ARG A 60 -17.77 -11.57 46.05
N PRO A 61 -18.39 -10.42 45.68
CA PRO A 61 -19.49 -9.86 46.48
C PRO A 61 -20.70 -10.80 46.60
N LEU A 62 -20.91 -11.67 45.60
CA LEU A 62 -22.01 -12.64 45.56
C LEU A 62 -21.74 -13.88 46.45
N LEU A 63 -20.49 -14.10 46.83
CA LEU A 63 -20.06 -15.24 47.64
C LEU A 63 -20.07 -14.95 49.17
N ASP A 64 -20.36 -13.72 49.60
CA ASP A 64 -20.38 -13.32 51.00
C ASP A 64 -21.41 -14.13 51.84
N ASN A 65 -22.41 -14.73 51.21
CA ASN A 65 -23.44 -15.58 51.83
C ASN A 65 -23.09 -17.09 51.82
N PHE A 66 -21.95 -17.50 51.26
CA PHE A 66 -21.56 -18.90 51.19
C PHE A 66 -20.39 -19.19 52.15
N PRO A 67 -20.28 -20.41 52.69
CA PRO A 67 -19.21 -20.83 53.60
C PRO A 67 -17.88 -21.03 52.87
N VAL A 68 -17.49 -20.10 52.01
CA VAL A 68 -16.22 -20.11 51.27
C VAL A 68 -15.23 -19.20 51.99
N ASN A 69 -13.98 -19.64 52.09
CA ASN A 69 -12.93 -18.76 52.60
C ASN A 69 -12.67 -17.62 51.60
N LEU A 70 -13.37 -16.52 51.79
CA LEU A 70 -13.35 -15.32 50.95
C LEU A 70 -11.94 -14.78 50.72
N LEU A 71 -11.09 -14.88 51.75
CA LEU A 71 -9.71 -14.43 51.64
C LEU A 71 -8.92 -15.32 50.67
N ALA A 72 -9.08 -16.64 50.76
CA ALA A 72 -8.45 -17.57 49.83
C ALA A 72 -8.94 -17.36 48.40
N TRP A 73 -10.26 -17.14 48.19
CA TRP A 73 -10.84 -16.86 46.85
C TRP A 73 -10.27 -15.57 46.25
N LYS A 74 -10.15 -14.49 47.03
CA LYS A 74 -9.54 -13.23 46.61
C LYS A 74 -8.11 -13.43 46.10
N TRP A 75 -7.30 -14.19 46.81
CA TRP A 75 -5.92 -14.49 46.46
C TRP A 75 -5.83 -15.35 45.19
N ILE A 76 -6.63 -16.41 45.10
CA ILE A 76 -6.66 -17.30 43.92
C ILE A 76 -7.01 -16.50 42.68
N SER A 77 -8.06 -15.68 42.73
CA SER A 77 -8.51 -14.90 41.56
C SER A 77 -7.47 -13.87 41.12
N LEU A 78 -6.87 -13.14 42.08
CA LEU A 78 -5.82 -12.15 41.80
C LEU A 78 -4.57 -12.78 41.16
N LEU A 79 -4.14 -13.89 41.74
CA LEU A 79 -2.95 -14.59 41.29
C LEU A 79 -3.14 -15.24 39.93
N THR A 80 -4.32 -15.77 39.68
CA THR A 80 -4.71 -16.27 38.35
C THR A 80 -4.66 -15.15 37.29
N LEU A 81 -5.17 -13.98 37.64
CA LEU A 81 -5.12 -12.80 36.76
C LEU A 81 -3.67 -12.39 36.43
N VAL A 82 -2.81 -12.27 37.46
CA VAL A 82 -1.40 -11.88 37.30
C VAL A 82 -0.64 -12.93 36.49
N PHE A 83 -0.89 -14.23 36.73
CA PHE A 83 -0.27 -15.33 35.98
C PHE A 83 -0.61 -15.26 34.49
N PHE A 84 -1.90 -15.20 34.17
CA PHE A 84 -2.31 -15.16 32.75
C PHE A 84 -1.92 -13.87 32.05
N LEU A 85 -1.89 -12.74 32.74
CA LEU A 85 -1.39 -11.48 32.19
C LEU A 85 0.10 -11.59 31.83
N SER A 86 0.91 -12.13 32.76
CA SER A 86 2.35 -12.32 32.53
C SER A 86 2.62 -13.28 31.37
N LEU A 87 1.84 -14.35 31.25
CA LEU A 87 1.94 -15.32 30.16
C LEU A 87 1.52 -14.70 28.82
N TYR A 88 0.49 -13.87 28.79
CA TYR A 88 0.05 -13.14 27.62
C TYR A 88 1.12 -12.16 27.12
N LEU A 89 1.72 -11.39 28.02
CA LEU A 89 2.81 -10.48 27.66
C LEU A 89 4.06 -11.23 27.14
N LEU A 90 4.31 -12.43 27.66
CA LEU A 90 5.42 -13.28 27.20
C LEU A 90 5.21 -13.76 25.75
N THR A 91 3.97 -14.14 25.39
CA THR A 91 3.65 -14.53 24.02
C THR A 91 3.74 -13.35 23.05
N LEU A 92 3.33 -12.16 23.47
CA LEU A 92 3.51 -10.92 22.67
C LEU A 92 5.00 -10.63 22.42
N CYS A 93 5.85 -10.74 23.45
CA CYS A 93 7.30 -10.57 23.29
C CYS A 93 7.93 -11.60 22.33
N HIS A 94 7.45 -12.84 22.35
CA HIS A 94 7.95 -13.89 21.45
C HIS A 94 7.67 -13.58 19.99
N ASN A 95 6.54 -12.96 19.68
CA ASN A 95 6.12 -12.64 18.32
C ASN A 95 6.87 -11.42 17.71
N THR A 96 7.45 -10.54 18.54
CA THR A 96 8.17 -9.33 18.08
C THR A 96 9.61 -9.56 17.61
N LYS A 97 10.09 -10.81 17.51
CA LYS A 97 11.45 -11.21 17.07
C LYS A 97 12.62 -10.62 17.89
N GLU A 98 12.39 -9.93 18.97
CA GLU A 98 13.47 -9.46 19.86
C GLU A 98 13.93 -10.58 20.80
N SER A 99 14.85 -11.40 20.35
CA SER A 99 15.30 -12.64 21.00
C SER A 99 16.20 -12.45 22.23
N GLY A 100 16.35 -11.24 22.75
CA GLY A 100 17.34 -10.93 23.80
C GLY A 100 16.88 -11.06 25.25
N SER A 101 15.57 -11.09 25.56
CA SER A 101 15.07 -10.89 26.93
C SER A 101 14.13 -11.99 27.47
N PHE A 102 14.28 -13.23 27.04
CA PHE A 102 13.46 -14.36 27.52
C PHE A 102 13.58 -14.66 29.03
N LYS A 103 14.70 -14.29 29.65
CA LYS A 103 14.98 -14.64 31.05
C LYS A 103 14.12 -13.86 32.04
N THR A 104 13.81 -12.61 31.76
CA THR A 104 13.10 -11.72 32.69
C THR A 104 11.61 -12.07 32.85
N PRO A 105 10.81 -12.33 31.78
CA PRO A 105 9.43 -12.76 31.95
C PRO A 105 9.28 -14.11 32.63
N LEU A 106 10.18 -15.05 32.39
CA LEU A 106 10.19 -16.36 33.05
C LEU A 106 10.43 -16.23 34.56
N ILE A 107 11.33 -15.34 34.96
CA ILE A 107 11.58 -15.06 36.38
C ILE A 107 10.32 -14.49 37.05
N VAL A 108 9.59 -13.58 36.39
CA VAL A 108 8.33 -13.01 36.91
C VAL A 108 7.27 -14.09 37.10
N ILE A 109 7.10 -14.99 36.12
CA ILE A 109 6.15 -16.11 36.24
C ILE A 109 6.53 -17.03 37.42
N ILE A 110 7.78 -17.44 37.53
CA ILE A 110 8.26 -18.30 38.58
C ILE A 110 8.08 -17.62 39.95
N THR A 111 8.41 -16.33 40.08
CA THR A 111 8.26 -15.58 41.32
C THR A 111 6.78 -15.44 41.71
N THR A 112 5.90 -15.20 40.71
CA THR A 112 4.46 -15.10 40.93
C THR A 112 3.89 -16.44 41.42
N VAL A 113 4.23 -17.55 40.78
CA VAL A 113 3.81 -18.91 41.17
C VAL A 113 4.33 -19.25 42.57
N PHE A 114 5.59 -18.90 42.90
CA PHE A 114 6.18 -19.13 44.20
C PHE A 114 5.48 -18.34 45.33
N LEU A 115 5.15 -17.08 45.07
CA LEU A 115 4.41 -16.23 46.01
C LEU A 115 2.96 -16.70 46.20
N CYS A 116 2.32 -17.24 45.11
CA CYS A 116 1.04 -17.92 45.23
C CYS A 116 1.09 -19.07 46.21
N PHE A 117 2.10 -19.92 46.06
CA PHE A 117 2.30 -21.11 46.88
C PHE A 117 2.54 -20.73 48.33
N LEU A 118 3.35 -19.70 48.60
CA LEU A 118 3.57 -19.16 49.95
C LEU A 118 2.28 -18.59 50.59
N GLY A 119 1.47 -17.85 49.81
CA GLY A 119 0.18 -17.33 50.26
C GLY A 119 -0.84 -18.40 50.64
N LEU A 120 -0.87 -19.53 49.89
CA LEU A 120 -1.73 -20.69 50.17
C LEU A 120 -1.30 -21.46 51.41
N LEU A 121 0.00 -21.53 51.71
CA LEU A 121 0.52 -22.23 52.89
C LEU A 121 0.30 -21.51 54.22
N GLN A 122 -0.07 -20.22 54.17
CA GLN A 122 -0.10 -19.39 55.39
C GLN A 122 -1.47 -18.76 55.68
N SER A 123 -2.56 -19.51 55.48
CA SER A 123 -3.92 -19.08 55.78
C SER A 123 -4.17 -18.62 57.24
N ASP A 124 -3.27 -18.92 58.18
CA ASP A 124 -3.43 -18.70 59.61
C ASP A 124 -2.65 -17.49 60.16
N TRP A 125 -1.91 -16.76 59.32
CA TRP A 125 -1.10 -15.63 59.77
C TRP A 125 -1.89 -14.31 59.71
N GLN A 126 -2.37 -13.84 60.88
CA GLN A 126 -3.08 -12.56 61.10
C GLN A 126 -2.15 -11.32 61.16
N GLY A 127 -0.97 -11.35 60.58
CA GLY A 127 0.00 -10.25 60.68
C GLY A 127 -0.16 -9.19 59.56
N GLN A 128 -0.31 -7.91 59.93
CA GLN A 128 -0.36 -6.76 59.05
C GLN A 128 0.83 -6.68 58.06
N TRP A 129 1.97 -7.23 58.45
CA TRP A 129 3.19 -7.24 57.65
C TRP A 129 3.06 -8.04 56.34
N TRP A 130 2.25 -9.11 56.31
CA TRP A 130 2.02 -9.91 55.11
C TRP A 130 1.23 -9.15 54.05
N ILE A 131 0.28 -8.32 54.48
CA ILE A 131 -0.49 -7.46 53.58
C ILE A 131 0.46 -6.46 52.89
N ILE A 132 1.36 -5.85 53.67
CA ILE A 132 2.35 -4.88 53.14
C ILE A 132 3.29 -5.55 52.14
N ILE A 133 3.85 -6.72 52.49
CA ILE A 133 4.75 -7.47 51.58
C ILE A 133 4.03 -7.81 50.28
N THR A 134 2.79 -8.26 50.35
CA THR A 134 2.00 -8.63 49.17
C THR A 134 1.70 -7.42 48.31
N ILE A 135 1.34 -6.27 48.89
CA ILE A 135 1.15 -5.01 48.16
C ILE A 135 2.44 -4.61 47.43
N MET A 136 3.59 -4.67 48.12
CA MET A 136 4.88 -4.34 47.51
C MET A 136 5.23 -5.25 46.34
N VAL A 137 4.98 -6.56 46.45
CA VAL A 137 5.25 -7.52 45.38
C VAL A 137 4.33 -7.30 44.18
N ILE A 138 3.04 -7.10 44.42
CA ILE A 138 2.08 -6.78 43.35
C ILE A 138 2.49 -5.49 42.64
N ALA A 139 2.84 -4.44 43.41
CA ALA A 139 3.31 -3.19 42.85
C ALA A 139 4.58 -3.38 41.99
N ALA A 140 5.54 -4.17 42.43
CA ALA A 140 6.75 -4.48 41.70
C ALA A 140 6.46 -5.21 40.38
N ILE A 141 5.57 -6.21 40.41
CA ILE A 141 5.13 -6.94 39.21
C ILE A 141 4.43 -6.00 38.21
N PHE A 142 3.56 -5.11 38.71
CA PHE A 142 2.88 -4.13 37.83
C PHE A 142 3.86 -3.13 37.21
N ILE A 143 4.80 -2.59 38.00
CA ILE A 143 5.83 -1.68 37.50
C ILE A 143 6.67 -2.37 36.40
N PHE A 144 7.03 -3.64 36.61
CA PHE A 144 7.76 -4.42 35.61
C PHE A 144 6.95 -4.58 34.33
N ASN A 145 5.67 -4.99 34.44
CA ASN A 145 4.81 -5.16 33.26
C ASN A 145 4.59 -3.83 32.52
N ILE A 146 4.41 -2.71 33.23
CA ILE A 146 4.30 -1.39 32.62
C ILE A 146 5.58 -1.02 31.86
N ASN A 147 6.77 -1.24 32.46
CA ASN A 147 8.04 -0.97 31.79
C ASN A 147 8.22 -1.82 30.51
N LEU A 148 7.84 -3.09 30.58
CA LEU A 148 7.86 -3.98 29.40
C LEU A 148 6.95 -3.47 28.28
N ILE A 149 5.73 -3.05 28.62
CA ILE A 149 4.77 -2.51 27.66
C ILE A 149 5.25 -1.18 27.07
N ILE A 150 5.85 -0.30 27.88
CA ILE A 150 6.47 0.94 27.36
C ILE A 150 7.59 0.62 26.39
N HIS A 151 8.39 -0.40 26.65
CA HIS A 151 9.44 -0.84 25.74
C HIS A 151 8.85 -1.35 24.42
N LEU A 152 7.84 -2.22 24.47
CA LEU A 152 7.13 -2.72 23.28
C LEU A 152 6.42 -1.59 22.51
N ALA A 153 5.85 -0.60 23.20
CA ALA A 153 5.21 0.55 22.56
C ALA A 153 6.20 1.49 21.83
N LYS A 154 7.49 1.41 22.14
CA LYS A 154 8.53 2.15 21.42
C LYS A 154 9.00 1.43 20.15
N THR A 155 8.91 0.11 20.14
CA THR A 155 9.34 -0.74 19.01
C THR A 155 8.23 -0.98 17.99
N ASP A 156 6.97 -0.93 18.43
CA ASP A 156 5.79 -1.10 17.57
C ASP A 156 5.03 0.23 17.45
N GLN A 157 4.70 0.64 16.22
CA GLN A 157 3.94 1.86 15.94
C GLN A 157 2.45 1.76 16.31
N SER A 158 1.96 0.57 16.73
CA SER A 158 0.57 0.38 17.14
C SER A 158 0.28 1.04 18.49
N ASN A 159 -0.88 1.67 18.62
CA ASN A 159 -1.34 2.24 19.88
C ASN A 159 -1.79 1.17 20.90
N PHE A 160 -1.83 -0.08 20.49
CA PHE A 160 -2.28 -1.23 21.28
C PHE A 160 -1.59 -1.32 22.65
N TYR A 161 -0.26 -1.26 22.67
CA TYR A 161 0.51 -1.35 23.92
C TYR A 161 0.26 -0.19 24.87
N LYS A 162 -0.07 1.00 24.34
CA LYS A 162 -0.44 2.16 25.15
C LYS A 162 -1.77 1.93 25.90
N TYR A 163 -2.76 1.33 25.23
CA TYR A 163 -4.05 1.00 25.85
C TYR A 163 -3.90 -0.06 26.94
N ILE A 164 -3.08 -1.09 26.70
CA ILE A 164 -2.77 -2.11 27.71
C ILE A 164 -2.04 -1.49 28.91
N ALA A 165 -1.10 -0.58 28.70
CA ALA A 165 -0.39 0.09 29.79
C ALA A 165 -1.35 0.88 30.69
N VAL A 166 -2.28 1.63 30.09
CA VAL A 166 -3.31 2.40 30.83
C VAL A 166 -4.24 1.46 31.62
N LEU A 167 -4.69 0.37 31.00
CA LEU A 167 -5.52 -0.65 31.64
C LEU A 167 -4.82 -1.24 32.85
N LEU A 168 -3.57 -1.64 32.72
CA LEU A 168 -2.78 -2.25 33.79
C LEU A 168 -2.51 -1.27 34.93
N ALA A 169 -2.16 -0.03 34.60
CA ALA A 169 -1.97 1.00 35.61
C ALA A 169 -3.26 1.22 36.44
N GLY A 170 -4.41 1.31 35.74
CA GLY A 170 -5.70 1.43 36.38
C GLY A 170 -6.06 0.23 37.27
N LEU A 171 -5.84 -1.00 36.78
CA LEU A 171 -6.05 -2.21 37.57
C LEU A 171 -5.14 -2.28 38.78
N ALA A 172 -3.85 -1.88 38.68
CA ALA A 172 -2.93 -1.82 39.80
C ALA A 172 -3.43 -0.87 40.87
N ILE A 173 -3.90 0.31 40.51
CA ILE A 173 -4.46 1.29 41.46
C ILE A 173 -5.68 0.70 42.17
N LEU A 174 -6.60 0.07 41.41
CA LEU A 174 -7.83 -0.51 42.00
C LEU A 174 -7.53 -1.65 42.95
N ILE A 175 -6.60 -2.55 42.61
CA ILE A 175 -6.16 -3.65 43.50
C ILE A 175 -5.51 -3.07 44.75
N THR A 176 -4.72 -2.01 44.65
CA THR A 176 -4.10 -1.36 45.79
C THR A 176 -5.16 -0.75 46.72
N LEU A 177 -6.14 -0.04 46.15
CA LEU A 177 -7.26 0.54 46.89
C LEU A 177 -8.11 -0.54 47.62
N ASP A 178 -8.37 -1.66 46.92
CA ASP A 178 -9.09 -2.79 47.53
C ASP A 178 -8.33 -3.41 48.71
N ASN A 179 -7.00 -3.52 48.64
CA ASN A 179 -6.20 -3.98 49.76
C ASN A 179 -6.14 -2.95 50.89
N VAL A 180 -6.07 -1.65 50.61
CA VAL A 180 -6.10 -0.58 51.60
C VAL A 180 -7.46 -0.52 52.30
N SER A 181 -8.57 -0.86 51.63
CA SER A 181 -9.91 -0.90 52.24
C SER A 181 -10.02 -1.89 53.39
N VAL A 182 -9.17 -2.92 53.43
CA VAL A 182 -9.09 -3.86 54.57
C VAL A 182 -8.52 -3.17 55.81
N ILE A 183 -7.61 -2.20 55.61
CA ILE A 183 -6.96 -1.44 56.70
C ILE A 183 -7.80 -0.23 57.07
N VAL A 184 -8.48 0.39 56.10
CA VAL A 184 -9.33 1.57 56.26
C VAL A 184 -10.77 1.24 55.86
N PRO A 185 -11.61 0.80 56.83
CA PRO A 185 -12.99 0.32 56.53
C PRO A 185 -13.93 1.36 55.93
N GLN A 186 -13.52 2.64 55.91
CA GLN A 186 -14.30 3.74 55.35
C GLN A 186 -14.30 3.75 53.82
N ILE A 187 -13.41 3.00 53.16
CA ILE A 187 -13.35 2.91 51.69
C ILE A 187 -14.41 1.91 51.22
N ASN A 188 -15.37 2.39 50.43
CA ASN A 188 -16.41 1.55 49.87
C ASN A 188 -15.85 0.64 48.77
N THR A 189 -15.74 -0.65 49.03
CA THR A 189 -15.24 -1.65 48.08
C THR A 189 -16.10 -1.77 46.83
N GLY A 190 -17.42 -1.57 46.94
CA GLY A 190 -18.35 -1.62 45.80
C GLY A 190 -18.01 -0.59 44.69
N THR A 191 -17.57 0.61 45.07
CA THR A 191 -17.17 1.65 44.11
C THR A 191 -15.86 1.28 43.41
N ILE A 192 -14.94 0.58 44.08
CA ILE A 192 -13.69 0.11 43.50
C ILE A 192 -13.95 -0.95 42.43
N TYR A 193 -14.85 -1.91 42.68
CA TYR A 193 -15.22 -2.95 41.70
C TYR A 193 -15.93 -2.35 40.49
N LEU A 194 -16.84 -1.36 40.71
CA LEU A 194 -17.50 -0.64 39.61
C LEU A 194 -16.48 0.08 38.71
N ALA A 195 -15.58 0.86 39.33
CA ALA A 195 -14.56 1.60 38.59
C ALA A 195 -13.66 0.65 37.78
N GLY A 196 -13.29 -0.52 38.36
CA GLY A 196 -12.53 -1.56 37.67
C GLY A 196 -13.23 -2.15 36.49
N GLY A 197 -14.51 -2.47 36.63
CA GLY A 197 -15.35 -2.98 35.54
C GLY A 197 -15.49 -1.98 34.40
N LEU A 198 -15.77 -0.71 34.71
CA LEU A 198 -15.87 0.35 33.73
C LEU A 198 -14.55 0.59 32.98
N LEU A 199 -13.42 0.65 33.69
CA LEU A 199 -12.11 0.81 33.09
C LEU A 199 -11.78 -0.35 32.16
N PHE A 200 -12.11 -1.58 32.54
CA PHE A 200 -11.90 -2.77 31.72
C PHE A 200 -12.73 -2.72 30.42
N VAL A 201 -14.04 -2.42 30.53
CA VAL A 201 -14.93 -2.33 29.36
C VAL A 201 -14.47 -1.23 28.40
N PHE A 202 -14.10 -0.06 28.94
CA PHE A 202 -13.60 1.05 28.13
C PHE A 202 -12.31 0.68 27.39
N SER A 203 -11.33 0.10 28.10
CA SER A 203 -10.05 -0.31 27.51
C SER A 203 -10.22 -1.40 26.45
N LEU A 204 -11.16 -2.35 26.69
CA LEU A 204 -11.48 -3.37 25.69
C LEU A 204 -12.16 -2.77 24.46
N GLY A 205 -13.06 -1.81 24.65
CA GLY A 205 -13.69 -1.07 23.56
C GLY A 205 -12.66 -0.36 22.68
N LEU A 206 -11.70 0.34 23.29
CA LEU A 206 -10.59 0.98 22.58
C LEU A 206 -9.74 -0.04 21.82
N TYR A 207 -9.43 -1.18 22.43
CA TYR A 207 -8.69 -2.26 21.77
C TYR A 207 -9.41 -2.81 20.54
N VAL A 208 -10.71 -3.10 20.67
CA VAL A 208 -11.50 -3.62 19.54
C VAL A 208 -11.58 -2.60 18.40
N MET A 209 -11.74 -1.31 18.74
CA MET A 209 -11.73 -0.23 17.74
C MET A 209 -10.38 -0.13 17.03
N ASP A 210 -9.28 -0.17 17.78
CA ASP A 210 -7.92 -0.11 17.22
C ASP A 210 -7.66 -1.30 16.27
N GLN A 211 -8.03 -2.51 16.67
CA GLN A 211 -7.90 -3.70 15.83
C GLN A 211 -8.77 -3.62 14.56
N ALA A 212 -9.99 -3.12 14.67
CA ALA A 212 -10.87 -2.92 13.52
C ALA A 212 -10.29 -1.86 12.56
N TYR A 213 -9.78 -0.76 13.10
CA TYR A 213 -9.13 0.30 12.33
C TYR A 213 -7.89 -0.21 11.61
N MET A 214 -6.98 -0.90 12.30
CA MET A 214 -5.76 -1.47 11.72
C MET A 214 -6.07 -2.50 10.63
N HIS A 215 -7.10 -3.33 10.84
CA HIS A 215 -7.52 -4.30 9.82
C HIS A 215 -8.05 -3.59 8.56
N ALA A 216 -8.93 -2.60 8.75
CA ALA A 216 -9.48 -1.83 7.63
C ALA A 216 -8.39 -1.07 6.85
N THR A 217 -7.41 -0.49 7.56
CA THR A 217 -6.30 0.22 6.94
C THR A 217 -5.42 -0.72 6.11
N ARG A 218 -5.06 -1.89 6.64
CA ARG A 218 -4.27 -2.91 5.91
C ARG A 218 -5.00 -3.43 4.68
N GLU A 219 -6.30 -3.66 4.79
CA GLU A 219 -7.12 -4.11 3.65
C GLU A 219 -7.18 -3.03 2.57
N LEU A 220 -7.30 -1.76 2.97
CA LEU A 220 -7.28 -0.63 2.05
C LEU A 220 -5.93 -0.48 1.34
N GLU A 221 -4.83 -0.57 2.09
CA GLU A 221 -3.47 -0.55 1.54
C GLU A 221 -3.25 -1.68 0.54
N HIS A 222 -3.69 -2.90 0.88
CA HIS A 222 -3.57 -4.06 -0.02
C HIS A 222 -4.38 -3.87 -1.31
N ARG A 223 -5.63 -3.38 -1.21
CA ARG A 223 -6.46 -3.08 -2.39
C ARG A 223 -5.87 -1.97 -3.24
N PHE A 224 -5.31 -0.94 -2.60
CA PHE A 224 -4.63 0.14 -3.32
C PHE A 224 -3.41 -0.38 -4.10
N GLN A 225 -2.59 -1.22 -3.47
CA GLN A 225 -1.45 -1.83 -4.12
C GLN A 225 -1.87 -2.73 -5.29
N GLN A 226 -2.88 -3.58 -5.10
CA GLN A 226 -3.42 -4.41 -6.19
C GLN A 226 -3.92 -3.58 -7.37
N MET A 227 -4.66 -2.50 -7.09
CA MET A 227 -5.16 -1.62 -8.14
C MET A 227 -4.02 -0.92 -8.88
N GLN A 228 -2.95 -0.56 -8.18
CA GLN A 228 -1.75 0.03 -8.78
C GLN A 228 -1.04 -0.97 -9.68
N ASP A 229 -0.83 -2.20 -9.20
CA ASP A 229 -0.20 -3.28 -9.99
C ASP A 229 -1.05 -3.62 -11.24
N GLU A 230 -2.39 -3.70 -11.10
CA GLU A 230 -3.31 -3.92 -12.23
C GLU A 230 -3.27 -2.77 -13.24
N PHE A 231 -3.16 -1.53 -12.76
CA PHE A 231 -3.05 -0.35 -13.61
C PHE A 231 -1.73 -0.34 -14.39
N GLU A 232 -0.60 -0.62 -13.72
CA GLU A 232 0.72 -0.70 -14.37
C GLU A 232 0.73 -1.80 -15.43
N ALA A 233 0.20 -2.99 -15.11
CA ALA A 233 0.08 -4.09 -16.09
C ALA A 233 -0.84 -3.74 -17.27
N ALA A 234 -1.91 -2.99 -17.05
CA ALA A 234 -2.80 -2.54 -18.12
C ALA A 234 -2.12 -1.53 -19.05
N VAL A 235 -1.31 -0.62 -18.51
CA VAL A 235 -0.53 0.36 -19.28
C VAL A 235 0.52 -0.36 -20.14
N GLU A 236 1.28 -1.30 -19.55
CA GLU A 236 2.28 -2.11 -20.27
C GLU A 236 1.65 -2.91 -21.41
N ASN A 237 0.48 -3.53 -21.19
CA ASN A 237 -0.26 -4.25 -22.22
C ASN A 237 -0.66 -3.35 -23.40
N VAL A 238 -1.05 -2.10 -23.15
CA VAL A 238 -1.40 -1.15 -24.24
C VAL A 238 -0.17 -0.78 -25.05
N GLU A 239 0.97 -0.55 -24.41
CA GLU A 239 2.23 -0.27 -25.09
C GLU A 239 2.66 -1.44 -25.98
N ASP A 240 2.61 -2.66 -25.47
CA ASP A 240 2.92 -3.88 -26.24
C ASP A 240 2.03 -4.03 -27.47
N VAL A 241 0.74 -3.72 -27.35
CA VAL A 241 -0.20 -3.74 -28.48
C VAL A 241 0.19 -2.71 -29.54
N VAL A 242 0.54 -1.48 -29.14
CA VAL A 242 0.96 -0.41 -30.06
C VAL A 242 2.25 -0.81 -30.81
N ILE A 243 3.25 -1.33 -30.08
CA ILE A 243 4.50 -1.81 -30.69
C ILE A 243 4.22 -2.98 -31.64
N SER A 244 3.36 -3.91 -31.26
CA SER A 244 3.00 -5.05 -32.11
C SER A 244 2.28 -4.62 -33.39
N LEU A 245 1.40 -3.61 -33.30
CA LEU A 245 0.76 -3.00 -34.45
C LEU A 245 1.78 -2.31 -35.38
N ALA A 246 2.71 -1.52 -34.82
CA ALA A 246 3.78 -0.87 -35.57
C ALA A 246 4.63 -1.89 -36.35
N ARG A 247 5.05 -2.97 -35.67
CA ARG A 247 5.80 -4.08 -36.30
C ARG A 247 5.00 -4.79 -37.39
N THR A 248 3.69 -4.89 -37.25
CA THR A 248 2.82 -5.49 -38.25
C THR A 248 2.79 -4.64 -39.50
N ILE A 249 2.82 -3.30 -39.34
CA ILE A 249 2.86 -2.35 -40.48
C ILE A 249 4.24 -2.38 -41.15
N ASP A 250 5.30 -2.35 -40.36
CA ASP A 250 6.68 -2.51 -40.87
C ASP A 250 6.86 -3.83 -41.64
N ALA A 251 6.23 -4.93 -41.19
CA ALA A 251 6.27 -6.21 -41.87
C ALA A 251 5.49 -6.18 -43.21
N LYS A 252 4.47 -5.31 -43.35
CA LYS A 252 3.72 -5.10 -44.59
C LYS A 252 4.54 -4.31 -45.59
N ASP A 253 5.30 -3.31 -45.17
CA ASP A 253 6.21 -2.53 -46.01
C ASP A 253 7.64 -3.08 -45.80
N ARG A 254 8.09 -3.93 -46.75
CA ARG A 254 9.37 -4.67 -46.68
C ARG A 254 10.61 -3.81 -46.41
N TYR A 255 10.51 -2.51 -46.64
CA TYR A 255 11.61 -1.56 -46.53
C TYR A 255 11.62 -0.74 -45.26
N THR A 256 10.61 -0.95 -44.38
CA THR A 256 10.44 -0.18 -43.15
C THR A 256 10.77 -0.96 -41.87
N GLN A 257 11.46 -2.10 -42.01
CA GLN A 257 11.79 -2.89 -40.80
C GLN A 257 12.54 -2.06 -39.74
N GLY A 258 11.90 -1.87 -38.59
CA GLY A 258 12.39 -1.08 -37.44
C GLY A 258 12.36 0.44 -37.70
N HIS A 259 11.76 0.90 -38.81
CA HIS A 259 11.57 2.33 -39.12
C HIS A 259 10.71 3.00 -38.02
N ALA A 260 9.55 2.46 -37.75
CA ALA A 260 8.63 3.02 -36.75
C ALA A 260 9.29 3.17 -35.38
N GLU A 261 10.08 2.18 -34.95
CA GLU A 261 10.80 2.23 -33.67
C GLU A 261 11.88 3.32 -33.66
N ARG A 262 12.66 3.46 -34.76
CA ARG A 262 13.69 4.51 -34.88
C ARG A 262 13.08 5.90 -34.94
N VAL A 263 12.02 6.12 -35.73
CA VAL A 263 11.30 7.39 -35.76
C VAL A 263 10.75 7.76 -34.40
N SER A 264 10.15 6.81 -33.68
CA SER A 264 9.67 7.00 -32.32
C SER A 264 10.79 7.46 -31.37
N GLN A 265 11.93 6.77 -31.39
CA GLN A 265 13.07 7.08 -30.50
C GLN A 265 13.68 8.45 -30.83
N TYR A 266 13.97 8.74 -32.08
CA TYR A 266 14.55 10.03 -32.46
C TYR A 266 13.59 11.20 -32.19
N ALA A 267 12.28 11.01 -32.43
CA ALA A 267 11.29 12.04 -32.09
C ALA A 267 11.22 12.32 -30.59
N ALA A 268 11.27 11.28 -29.75
CA ALA A 268 11.31 11.41 -28.30
C ALA A 268 12.59 12.14 -27.84
N PHE A 269 13.77 11.74 -28.30
CA PHE A 269 15.04 12.41 -27.97
C PHE A 269 15.07 13.89 -28.39
N LEU A 270 14.49 14.21 -29.56
CA LEU A 270 14.37 15.59 -29.98
C LEU A 270 13.40 16.37 -29.07
N GLY A 271 12.28 15.75 -28.66
CA GLY A 271 11.34 16.33 -27.70
C GLY A 271 11.98 16.62 -26.32
N GLU A 272 12.74 15.66 -25.79
CA GLU A 272 13.51 15.84 -24.54
C GLU A 272 14.48 17.02 -24.64
N ARG A 273 15.23 17.11 -25.74
CA ARG A 273 16.15 18.18 -26.00
C ARG A 273 15.48 19.55 -26.07
N LEU A 274 14.27 19.63 -26.61
CA LEU A 274 13.47 20.84 -26.69
C LEU A 274 12.79 21.22 -25.37
N GLY A 275 12.92 20.39 -24.30
CA GLY A 275 12.34 20.62 -22.99
C GLY A 275 10.83 20.40 -22.96
N MET A 276 10.30 19.51 -23.80
CA MET A 276 8.91 19.13 -23.79
C MET A 276 8.57 18.34 -22.51
N THR A 277 7.30 18.35 -22.13
CA THR A 277 6.83 17.59 -20.97
C THR A 277 6.84 16.08 -21.25
N ASP A 278 6.90 15.25 -20.19
CA ASP A 278 6.88 13.78 -20.32
C ASP A 278 5.70 13.29 -21.15
N LYS A 279 4.54 13.94 -21.00
CA LYS A 279 3.34 13.60 -21.78
C LYS A 279 3.48 13.93 -23.26
N GLU A 280 4.09 15.04 -23.60
CA GLU A 280 4.33 15.44 -25.01
C GLU A 280 5.38 14.52 -25.64
N ILE A 281 6.42 14.14 -24.90
CA ILE A 281 7.43 13.16 -25.31
C ILE A 281 6.79 11.79 -25.55
N GLU A 282 5.89 11.36 -24.69
CA GLU A 282 5.15 10.10 -24.88
C GLU A 282 4.23 10.16 -26.10
N ASN A 283 3.60 11.29 -26.38
CA ASN A 283 2.83 11.49 -27.60
C ASN A 283 3.71 11.42 -28.85
N LEU A 284 4.92 11.97 -28.82
CA LEU A 284 5.89 11.84 -29.91
C LEU A 284 6.31 10.38 -30.11
N ARG A 285 6.54 9.65 -29.02
CA ARG A 285 6.93 8.24 -29.03
C ARG A 285 5.84 7.38 -29.68
N ILE A 286 4.61 7.51 -29.22
CA ILE A 286 3.46 6.78 -29.74
C ILE A 286 3.17 7.21 -31.17
N GLY A 287 3.12 8.54 -31.47
CA GLY A 287 2.88 9.07 -32.79
C GLY A 287 3.90 8.59 -33.81
N GLY A 288 5.19 8.59 -33.43
CA GLY A 288 6.26 8.06 -34.29
C GLY A 288 6.16 6.55 -34.53
N LEU A 289 5.70 5.76 -33.55
CA LEU A 289 5.47 4.32 -33.74
C LEU A 289 4.36 4.02 -34.75
N ILE A 290 3.28 4.79 -34.76
CA ILE A 290 2.07 4.47 -35.53
C ILE A 290 1.73 5.48 -36.63
N HIS A 291 2.66 6.42 -36.95
CA HIS A 291 2.39 7.45 -37.97
C HIS A 291 1.96 6.85 -39.32
N ASP A 292 2.51 5.71 -39.67
CA ASP A 292 2.30 4.98 -40.89
C ASP A 292 1.19 3.92 -40.84
N ILE A 293 0.39 3.84 -39.74
CA ILE A 293 -0.62 2.78 -39.56
C ILE A 293 -1.60 2.66 -40.72
N GLY A 294 -1.90 3.73 -41.39
CA GLY A 294 -2.81 3.75 -42.55
C GLY A 294 -2.30 2.98 -43.78
N LYS A 295 -1.01 2.65 -43.82
CA LYS A 295 -0.46 1.78 -44.90
C LYS A 295 -1.10 0.40 -44.91
N ILE A 296 -1.77 -0.01 -43.84
CA ILE A 296 -2.54 -1.26 -43.80
C ILE A 296 -3.64 -1.28 -44.87
N GLY A 297 -4.18 -0.11 -45.25
CA GLY A 297 -5.22 0.04 -46.28
C GLY A 297 -4.68 0.16 -47.71
N ILE A 298 -3.36 0.24 -47.90
CA ILE A 298 -2.75 0.41 -49.23
C ILE A 298 -2.50 -0.94 -49.90
N ASP A 299 -2.69 -0.99 -51.25
CA ASP A 299 -2.42 -2.21 -52.05
C ASP A 299 -0.92 -2.57 -51.96
N GLN A 300 -0.63 -3.85 -51.70
CA GLN A 300 0.73 -4.37 -51.58
C GLN A 300 1.55 -4.15 -52.87
N ASN A 301 0.93 -4.28 -54.05
CA ASN A 301 1.63 -4.09 -55.31
C ASN A 301 2.10 -2.63 -55.51
N VAL A 302 1.42 -1.67 -54.88
CA VAL A 302 1.81 -0.26 -54.90
C VAL A 302 2.93 0.02 -53.93
N LEU A 303 2.85 -0.54 -52.71
CA LEU A 303 3.89 -0.41 -51.67
C LEU A 303 5.21 -1.05 -52.08
N ASP A 304 5.17 -2.26 -52.68
CA ASP A 304 6.35 -3.05 -53.08
C ASP A 304 6.87 -2.73 -54.49
N LYS A 305 6.29 -1.73 -55.17
CA LYS A 305 6.65 -1.45 -56.57
C LYS A 305 8.13 -1.04 -56.70
N PRO A 306 8.91 -1.81 -57.45
CA PRO A 306 10.30 -1.43 -57.72
C PRO A 306 10.36 -0.30 -58.75
N GLY A 307 10.56 0.93 -58.31
CA GLY A 307 10.72 2.08 -59.19
C GLY A 307 9.80 3.27 -58.91
N LYS A 308 9.69 4.19 -59.85
CA LYS A 308 8.86 5.39 -59.67
C LYS A 308 7.37 5.05 -59.75
N LEU A 309 6.60 5.61 -58.85
CA LEU A 309 5.14 5.55 -58.83
C LEU A 309 4.58 6.45 -59.99
N ASN A 310 3.52 5.99 -60.62
CA ASN A 310 2.72 6.87 -61.47
C ASN A 310 1.82 7.79 -60.63
N PRO A 311 1.16 8.83 -61.18
CA PRO A 311 0.34 9.74 -60.41
C PRO A 311 -0.79 9.07 -59.63
N GLU A 312 -1.42 8.04 -60.18
CA GLU A 312 -2.53 7.30 -59.56
C GLU A 312 -2.04 6.46 -58.38
N GLU A 313 -0.91 5.77 -58.53
CA GLU A 313 -0.28 5.00 -57.47
C GLU A 313 0.22 5.91 -56.33
N ARG A 314 0.76 7.08 -56.69
CA ARG A 314 1.19 8.08 -55.71
C ARG A 314 0.00 8.58 -54.91
N GLN A 315 -1.12 8.88 -55.51
CA GLN A 315 -2.34 9.29 -54.84
C GLN A 315 -2.84 8.20 -53.88
N GLN A 316 -2.72 6.91 -54.25
CA GLN A 316 -3.05 5.80 -53.35
C GLN A 316 -2.17 5.77 -52.10
N ILE A 317 -0.86 6.07 -52.24
CA ILE A 317 0.01 6.14 -51.06
C ILE A 317 -0.30 7.38 -50.22
N GLU A 318 -0.53 8.53 -50.83
CA GLU A 318 -0.78 9.80 -50.16
C GLU A 318 -2.07 9.81 -49.30
N ILE A 319 -2.95 8.77 -49.46
CA ILE A 319 -4.16 8.63 -48.62
C ILE A 319 -3.86 7.97 -47.23
N HIS A 320 -2.69 7.30 -47.03
CA HIS A 320 -2.45 6.57 -45.80
C HIS A 320 -2.53 7.43 -44.52
N PRO A 321 -2.15 8.74 -44.48
CA PRO A 321 -2.32 9.54 -43.27
C PRO A 321 -3.80 9.71 -42.89
N VAL A 322 -4.68 9.86 -43.89
CA VAL A 322 -6.14 9.95 -43.66
C VAL A 322 -6.69 8.63 -43.15
N LEU A 323 -6.32 7.51 -43.75
CA LEU A 323 -6.72 6.18 -43.30
C LEU A 323 -6.18 5.90 -41.87
N GLY A 324 -4.97 6.34 -41.57
CA GLY A 324 -4.37 6.21 -40.24
C GLY A 324 -5.16 6.97 -39.17
N GLU A 325 -5.57 8.20 -39.44
CA GLU A 325 -6.44 8.97 -38.58
C GLU A 325 -7.80 8.26 -38.40
N GLU A 326 -8.43 7.78 -39.48
CA GLU A 326 -9.70 7.05 -39.41
C GLU A 326 -9.61 5.80 -38.52
N ILE A 327 -8.50 5.07 -38.57
CA ILE A 327 -8.24 3.89 -37.74
C ILE A 327 -8.06 4.27 -36.27
N CYS A 328 -7.34 5.35 -35.99
CA CYS A 328 -6.94 5.72 -34.61
C CYS A 328 -7.96 6.63 -33.90
N SER A 329 -8.73 7.44 -34.61
CA SER A 329 -9.67 8.42 -34.03
C SER A 329 -10.74 7.84 -33.10
N PRO A 330 -11.24 6.58 -33.27
CA PRO A 330 -12.16 5.99 -32.30
C PRO A 330 -11.52 5.66 -30.96
N LEU A 331 -10.20 5.56 -30.92
CA LEU A 331 -9.45 5.17 -29.70
C LEU A 331 -9.10 6.42 -28.88
N LYS A 332 -9.76 6.61 -27.72
CA LYS A 332 -9.55 7.78 -26.85
C LYS A 332 -8.09 7.94 -26.41
N SER A 333 -7.36 6.86 -26.20
CA SER A 333 -5.95 6.86 -25.83
C SER A 333 -5.03 7.38 -26.93
N LEU A 334 -5.44 7.34 -28.20
CA LEU A 334 -4.66 7.78 -29.34
C LEU A 334 -5.08 9.16 -29.89
N GLN A 335 -6.11 9.79 -29.34
CA GLN A 335 -6.59 11.10 -29.81
C GLN A 335 -5.51 12.18 -29.80
N ALA A 336 -4.59 12.14 -28.82
CA ALA A 336 -3.51 13.11 -28.71
C ALA A 336 -2.48 13.02 -29.86
N VAL A 337 -2.40 11.87 -30.52
CA VAL A 337 -1.41 11.60 -31.58
C VAL A 337 -2.02 11.58 -33.01
N THR A 338 -3.33 11.72 -33.12
CA THR A 338 -4.01 11.70 -34.45
C THR A 338 -3.50 12.77 -35.41
N ASN A 339 -3.15 13.95 -34.87
CA ASN A 339 -2.54 15.01 -35.70
C ASN A 339 -1.17 14.61 -36.27
N ILE A 340 -0.38 13.87 -35.52
CA ILE A 340 0.91 13.34 -36.00
C ILE A 340 0.65 12.37 -37.14
N ILE A 341 -0.27 11.41 -36.95
CA ILE A 341 -0.62 10.39 -37.93
C ILE A 341 -1.13 11.04 -39.23
N ARG A 342 -2.03 12.03 -39.11
CA ARG A 342 -2.63 12.67 -40.29
C ARG A 342 -1.65 13.58 -41.04
N ASN A 343 -0.78 14.32 -40.29
CA ASN A 343 -0.11 15.47 -40.87
C ASN A 343 1.43 15.33 -40.96
N HIS A 344 2.02 14.15 -40.66
CA HIS A 344 3.48 13.98 -40.69
C HIS A 344 4.13 14.21 -42.08
N HIS A 345 3.35 14.20 -43.14
CA HIS A 345 3.80 14.55 -44.51
C HIS A 345 3.51 16.00 -44.92
N GLU A 346 2.98 16.81 -44.04
CA GLU A 346 2.83 18.23 -44.31
C GLU A 346 4.18 18.93 -44.35
N ARG A 347 4.24 20.03 -45.13
CA ARG A 347 5.43 20.85 -45.34
C ARG A 347 5.10 22.31 -45.05
N LEU A 348 6.00 23.05 -44.43
CA LEU A 348 5.75 24.44 -44.00
C LEU A 348 5.39 25.37 -45.17
N ASP A 349 5.85 25.07 -46.41
CA ASP A 349 5.51 25.79 -47.64
C ASP A 349 4.13 25.42 -48.22
N GLY A 350 3.40 24.49 -47.62
CA GLY A 350 2.09 24.01 -48.08
C GLY A 350 2.17 23.01 -49.22
N SER A 351 3.35 22.52 -49.59
CA SER A 351 3.52 21.50 -50.64
C SER A 351 3.28 20.06 -50.14
N GLY A 352 2.97 19.91 -48.84
CA GLY A 352 2.67 18.64 -48.21
C GLY A 352 1.26 18.12 -48.45
N TYR A 353 0.91 17.02 -47.80
CA TYR A 353 -0.40 16.39 -47.85
C TYR A 353 -0.78 15.80 -46.49
N PRO A 354 -2.06 15.54 -46.22
CA PRO A 354 -3.23 15.60 -47.08
C PRO A 354 -3.94 16.96 -47.11
N ASP A 355 -3.68 17.86 -46.13
CA ASP A 355 -4.46 19.09 -45.92
C ASP A 355 -3.79 20.34 -46.53
N GLY A 356 -2.50 20.27 -46.91
CA GLY A 356 -1.72 21.39 -47.41
C GLY A 356 -1.52 22.49 -46.38
N LEU A 357 -1.30 22.11 -45.12
CA LEU A 357 -1.08 23.04 -44.02
C LEU A 357 0.19 23.85 -44.20
N GLN A 358 0.20 25.09 -43.74
CA GLN A 358 1.35 26.00 -43.86
C GLN A 358 1.78 26.54 -42.49
N ASP A 359 3.08 26.80 -42.36
CA ASP A 359 3.69 27.50 -41.21
C ASP A 359 3.13 27.03 -39.85
N ASN A 360 2.55 27.96 -39.10
CA ASN A 360 1.99 27.70 -37.74
C ASN A 360 0.73 26.81 -37.75
N GLY A 361 0.18 26.46 -38.93
CA GLY A 361 -0.88 25.47 -39.02
C GLY A 361 -0.40 24.05 -38.75
N ILE A 362 0.92 23.80 -38.79
CA ILE A 362 1.52 22.50 -38.51
C ILE A 362 2.01 22.49 -37.07
N PRO A 363 1.42 21.69 -36.17
CA PRO A 363 1.85 21.58 -34.75
C PRO A 363 3.32 21.15 -34.60
N LEU A 364 3.94 21.49 -33.46
CA LEU A 364 5.36 21.22 -33.19
C LEU A 364 5.67 19.71 -33.29
N GLU A 365 4.83 18.86 -32.70
CA GLU A 365 4.98 17.42 -32.69
C GLU A 365 5.00 16.84 -34.11
N VAL A 366 4.16 17.37 -34.97
CA VAL A 366 4.11 16.97 -36.40
C VAL A 366 5.40 17.36 -37.10
N ARG A 367 5.91 18.58 -36.91
CA ARG A 367 7.17 19.05 -37.49
C ARG A 367 8.34 18.18 -37.03
N ILE A 368 8.37 17.77 -35.75
CA ILE A 368 9.41 16.89 -35.20
C ILE A 368 9.38 15.57 -35.92
N VAL A 369 8.23 14.88 -35.96
CA VAL A 369 8.10 13.57 -36.59
C VAL A 369 8.40 13.66 -38.08
N SER A 370 7.96 14.72 -38.79
CA SER A 370 8.24 14.94 -40.21
C SER A 370 9.75 15.01 -40.54
N ILE A 371 10.56 15.67 -39.66
CA ILE A 371 12.02 15.76 -39.86
C ILE A 371 12.66 14.39 -39.62
N VAL A 372 12.25 13.71 -38.56
CA VAL A 372 12.79 12.39 -38.20
C VAL A 372 12.45 11.32 -39.21
N ASP A 373 11.21 11.31 -39.72
CA ASP A 373 10.76 10.39 -40.77
C ASP A 373 11.59 10.56 -42.02
N VAL A 374 11.78 11.80 -42.48
CA VAL A 374 12.65 12.10 -43.64
C VAL A 374 14.07 11.60 -43.43
N PHE A 375 14.62 11.84 -42.22
CA PHE A 375 15.98 11.39 -41.89
C PHE A 375 16.11 9.86 -41.94
N ASP A 376 15.22 9.14 -41.29
CA ASP A 376 15.24 7.67 -41.28
C ASP A 376 15.01 7.11 -42.66
N ALA A 377 14.09 7.69 -43.42
CA ALA A 377 13.87 7.34 -44.83
C ALA A 377 15.12 7.55 -45.69
N LEU A 378 15.96 8.51 -45.44
CA LEU A 378 17.22 8.76 -46.18
C LEU A 378 18.35 7.84 -45.76
N THR A 379 18.43 7.47 -44.51
CA THR A 379 19.52 6.66 -43.90
C THR A 379 19.24 5.17 -43.88
N THR A 380 18.08 4.72 -44.39
CA THR A 380 17.69 3.29 -44.49
C THR A 380 17.68 2.84 -45.96
N ASP A 381 18.06 1.58 -46.22
CA ASP A 381 17.99 0.97 -47.53
C ASP A 381 16.55 0.90 -48.05
N ARG A 382 16.34 1.32 -49.31
CA ARG A 382 15.04 1.18 -49.99
C ARG A 382 15.22 0.43 -51.32
N SER A 383 14.14 -0.16 -51.83
CA SER A 383 14.16 -0.98 -53.08
C SER A 383 14.86 -0.35 -54.28
N TYR A 384 14.85 0.96 -54.31
CA TYR A 384 15.35 1.75 -55.45
C TYR A 384 16.58 2.63 -55.09
N ARG A 385 17.05 2.57 -53.80
CA ARG A 385 18.13 3.41 -53.32
C ARG A 385 18.80 2.82 -52.07
N PRO A 386 20.14 2.65 -52.05
CA PRO A 386 20.85 2.31 -50.84
C PRO A 386 20.77 3.44 -49.82
N ALA A 387 21.02 3.09 -48.52
CA ALA A 387 21.10 4.04 -47.43
C ALA A 387 22.18 5.11 -47.74
N MET A 388 21.86 6.35 -47.44
CA MET A 388 22.83 7.46 -47.47
C MET A 388 23.59 7.52 -46.16
N SER A 389 24.78 8.12 -46.22
CA SER A 389 25.48 8.51 -45.00
C SER A 389 24.70 9.58 -44.26
N ILE A 390 24.93 9.67 -42.94
CA ILE A 390 24.30 10.67 -42.08
C ILE A 390 24.55 12.08 -42.61
N ASP A 391 25.79 12.39 -43.04
CA ASP A 391 26.16 13.70 -43.56
C ASP A 391 25.40 14.06 -44.84
N GLU A 392 25.23 13.09 -45.75
CA GLU A 392 24.45 13.28 -46.97
C GLU A 392 22.97 13.51 -46.67
N ALA A 393 22.39 12.73 -45.72
CA ALA A 393 21.01 12.89 -45.27
C ALA A 393 20.77 14.27 -44.67
N LEU A 394 21.64 14.69 -43.76
CA LEU A 394 21.58 16.02 -43.14
C LEU A 394 21.75 17.15 -44.17
N ALA A 395 22.58 16.99 -45.20
CA ALA A 395 22.71 17.98 -46.27
C ALA A 395 21.39 18.16 -47.03
N ILE A 396 20.65 17.08 -47.30
CA ILE A 396 19.33 17.11 -47.95
C ILE A 396 18.31 17.81 -47.05
N ILE A 397 18.25 17.44 -45.77
CA ILE A 397 17.32 18.01 -44.78
C ILE A 397 17.56 19.53 -44.61
N ARG A 398 18.82 19.97 -44.54
CA ARG A 398 19.17 21.40 -44.53
C ARG A 398 18.71 22.11 -45.80
N GLN A 399 18.87 21.48 -46.95
CA GLN A 399 18.41 22.04 -48.18
C GLN A 399 16.88 22.21 -48.21
N GLU A 400 16.12 21.20 -47.76
CA GLU A 400 14.66 21.30 -47.64
C GLU A 400 14.22 22.37 -46.63
N ALA A 401 14.92 22.49 -45.50
CA ALA A 401 14.67 23.56 -44.51
C ALA A 401 14.92 24.96 -45.11
N ASN A 402 16.04 25.13 -45.85
CA ASN A 402 16.35 26.39 -46.53
C ASN A 402 15.35 26.75 -47.66
N GLN A 403 14.65 25.74 -48.18
CA GLN A 403 13.58 25.93 -49.16
C GLN A 403 12.21 26.22 -48.52
N GLY A 404 12.16 26.28 -47.19
CA GLY A 404 10.93 26.55 -46.44
C GLY A 404 10.02 25.34 -46.26
N LYS A 405 10.49 24.10 -46.52
CA LYS A 405 9.70 22.89 -46.35
C LYS A 405 9.73 22.32 -44.94
N LEU A 406 10.87 22.44 -44.28
CA LEU A 406 11.09 21.97 -42.92
C LEU A 406 11.44 23.14 -42.01
N ASP A 407 11.25 22.97 -40.66
CA ASP A 407 11.59 23.97 -39.69
C ASP A 407 13.11 24.06 -39.48
N VAL A 408 13.71 25.19 -39.86
CA VAL A 408 15.15 25.43 -39.78
C VAL A 408 15.69 25.29 -38.36
N SER A 409 14.94 25.74 -37.36
CA SER A 409 15.36 25.69 -35.96
C SER A 409 15.35 24.26 -35.42
N LEU A 410 14.33 23.50 -35.77
CA LEU A 410 14.23 22.08 -35.40
C LEU A 410 15.28 21.22 -36.08
N VAL A 411 15.55 21.47 -37.35
CA VAL A 411 16.63 20.76 -38.09
C VAL A 411 17.97 21.00 -37.41
N ARG A 412 18.28 22.22 -36.97
CA ARG A 412 19.52 22.52 -36.24
C ARG A 412 19.59 21.76 -34.92
N GLU A 413 18.51 21.74 -34.11
CA GLU A 413 18.48 21.01 -32.86
C GLU A 413 18.62 19.49 -33.07
N PHE A 414 18.00 18.96 -34.15
CA PHE A 414 18.14 17.57 -34.52
C PHE A 414 19.58 17.19 -34.90
N GLU A 415 20.28 18.05 -35.66
CA GLU A 415 21.68 17.86 -35.98
C GLU A 415 22.57 17.81 -34.73
N VAL A 416 22.38 18.75 -33.81
CA VAL A 416 23.15 18.77 -32.56
C VAL A 416 22.84 17.52 -31.71
N MET A 417 21.59 17.10 -31.64
CA MET A 417 21.19 15.86 -30.99
C MET A 417 21.92 14.64 -31.56
N LEU A 418 21.94 14.50 -32.87
CA LEU A 418 22.65 13.38 -33.53
C LEU A 418 24.16 13.43 -33.28
N GLN A 419 24.79 14.60 -33.32
CA GLN A 419 26.22 14.74 -33.02
C GLN A 419 26.54 14.30 -31.57
N GLU A 420 25.73 14.70 -30.60
CA GLU A 420 25.89 14.28 -29.20
C GLU A 420 25.70 12.76 -29.05
N MET A 421 24.71 12.17 -29.70
CA MET A 421 24.49 10.72 -29.67
C MET A 421 25.67 9.93 -30.27
N PHE A 422 26.25 10.39 -31.38
CA PHE A 422 27.38 9.70 -31.99
C PHE A 422 28.74 10.02 -31.38
N LEU A 423 28.86 11.06 -30.57
CA LEU A 423 30.07 11.32 -29.78
C LEU A 423 30.14 10.46 -28.47
N LEU A 424 29.05 9.84 -28.09
CA LEU A 424 28.97 8.98 -26.90
C LEU A 424 29.25 7.50 -27.24
N PHE A 425 29.45 7.15 -28.50
CA PHE A 425 29.83 5.83 -29.02
C PHE A 425 31.11 5.92 -29.84
#